data_0d647d84ca0158b113a88986e685dbf7
#
_entry.id   0d647d84ca0158b113a88986e685dbf7
#
_cell.length_a   1.000
_cell.length_b   1.000
_cell.length_c   1.000
_cell.angle_alpha   90.00
_cell.angle_beta   90.00
_cell.angle_gamma   90.00
#
_symmetry.space_group_name_H-M   'P 1'
#
loop_
_entity.id
_entity.type
_entity.pdbx_description
1 polymer ?
#
loop_
_entity_poly.entity_id
_entity_poly.type
_entity_poly.pdbx_seq_one_letter_code
_entity_poly.pdbx_strand_id
1 'polypeptide(L)'
;MTDQKIIQGLIRRDNKITTEFFFEKCRPLFCNIMKYVFDYEVEYDEMVNELYVYLMEDDAIKLRNFQYRSSIYQWLKVLAIHFFIKKRGNLIDDTSQEAPYDGRNQIADTEKDMAAEGDIERLFKNMPNKRYVLVIRRFILEDHEPEQLAQEMNITTANLYNIKRRAIAQLTSVALNDIREYGK
;
A
#
# COMPACT_ATOMS: atom_id res chain seq x y z
N MET A 1 15.64 4.88 17.60
CA MET A 1 14.38 5.56 18.01
C MET A 1 13.38 4.47 18.27
N THR A 2 12.60 4.51 19.35
CA THR A 2 11.56 3.50 19.64
C THR A 2 10.29 3.78 18.83
N ASP A 3 9.50 2.76 18.51
CA ASP A 3 8.24 2.91 17.77
C ASP A 3 7.28 3.88 18.47
N GLN A 4 7.19 3.81 19.80
CA GLN A 4 6.37 4.72 20.58
C GLN A 4 6.77 6.19 20.39
N LYS A 5 8.09 6.49 20.40
CA LYS A 5 8.59 7.84 20.18
C LYS A 5 8.30 8.33 18.75
N ILE A 6 8.41 7.44 17.77
CA ILE A 6 8.12 7.74 16.37
C ILE A 6 6.63 8.09 16.22
N ILE A 7 5.73 7.24 16.73
CA ILE A 7 4.29 7.42 16.62
C ILE A 7 3.85 8.72 17.31
N GLN A 8 4.32 8.97 18.51
CA GLN A 8 4.00 10.23 19.22
C GLN A 8 4.51 11.45 18.47
N GLY A 9 5.71 11.38 17.89
CA GLY A 9 6.26 12.44 17.07
C GLY A 9 5.44 12.70 15.80
N LEU A 10 5.05 11.67 15.09
CA LEU A 10 4.20 11.77 13.90
C LEU A 10 2.83 12.38 14.26
N ILE A 11 2.16 11.87 15.30
CA ILE A 11 0.85 12.41 15.75
C ILE A 11 0.94 13.89 16.12
N ARG A 12 2.04 14.30 16.78
CA ARG A 12 2.29 15.70 17.16
C ARG A 12 2.78 16.56 16.01
N ARG A 13 2.97 15.97 14.82
CA ARG A 13 3.55 16.63 13.64
C ARG A 13 4.92 17.24 13.93
N ASP A 14 5.75 16.53 14.72
CA ASP A 14 7.12 16.93 14.99
C ASP A 14 7.94 16.87 13.70
N ASN A 15 8.37 18.05 13.23
CA ASN A 15 9.06 18.16 11.94
C ASN A 15 10.31 17.28 11.86
N LYS A 16 11.09 17.22 12.94
CA LYS A 16 12.34 16.45 12.97
C LYS A 16 12.05 14.95 12.84
N ILE A 17 11.14 14.42 13.67
CA ILE A 17 10.79 13.01 13.66
C ILE A 17 10.12 12.64 12.33
N THR A 18 9.25 13.49 11.80
CA THR A 18 8.58 13.28 10.52
C THR A 18 9.60 13.21 9.38
N THR A 19 10.53 14.17 9.30
CA THR A 19 11.55 14.17 8.25
C THR A 19 12.46 12.96 8.37
N GLU A 20 13.08 12.74 9.54
CA GLU A 20 14.05 11.68 9.74
C GLU A 20 13.46 10.27 9.56
N PHE A 21 12.23 10.04 10.02
CA PHE A 21 11.63 8.71 9.95
C PHE A 21 10.83 8.52 8.66
N PHE A 22 9.83 9.36 8.40
CA PHE A 22 8.88 9.12 7.30
C PHE A 22 9.50 9.44 5.95
N PHE A 23 10.13 10.60 5.79
CA PHE A 23 10.65 11.02 4.49
C PHE A 23 12.04 10.47 4.16
N GLU A 24 12.92 10.28 5.15
CA GLU A 24 14.29 9.80 4.92
C GLU A 24 14.40 8.29 5.15
N LYS A 25 14.12 7.80 6.37
CA LYS A 25 14.33 6.39 6.72
C LYS A 25 13.39 5.44 5.97
N CYS A 26 12.14 5.86 5.72
CA CYS A 26 11.18 5.06 4.95
C CYS A 26 11.31 5.26 3.42
N ARG A 27 12.17 6.16 2.93
CA ARG A 27 12.35 6.39 1.49
C ARG A 27 12.66 5.12 0.69
N PRO A 28 13.62 4.27 1.09
CA PRO A 28 13.91 3.03 0.36
C PRO A 28 12.69 2.10 0.31
N LEU A 29 11.93 2.02 1.41
CA LEU A 29 10.71 1.24 1.50
C LEU A 29 9.67 1.70 0.47
N PHE A 30 9.36 3.00 0.47
CA PHE A 30 8.37 3.56 -0.45
C PHE A 30 8.81 3.44 -1.92
N CYS A 31 10.09 3.71 -2.22
CA CYS A 31 10.63 3.52 -3.57
C CYS A 31 10.46 2.07 -4.05
N ASN A 32 10.73 1.08 -3.19
CA ASN A 32 10.57 -0.32 -3.54
C ASN A 32 9.09 -0.67 -3.78
N ILE A 33 8.19 -0.25 -2.90
CA ILE A 33 6.76 -0.51 -3.06
C ILE A 33 6.25 0.11 -4.37
N MET A 34 6.61 1.35 -4.67
CA MET A 34 6.18 2.04 -5.88
C MET A 34 6.67 1.34 -7.14
N LYS A 35 7.93 0.88 -7.18
CA LYS A 35 8.45 0.06 -8.29
C LYS A 35 7.69 -1.25 -8.50
N TYR A 36 7.11 -1.80 -7.45
CA TYR A 36 6.30 -3.02 -7.54
C TYR A 36 4.85 -2.76 -7.91
N VAL A 37 4.27 -1.68 -7.41
CA VAL A 37 2.87 -1.34 -7.65
C VAL A 37 2.68 -0.68 -9.00
N PHE A 38 3.49 0.32 -9.37
CA PHE A 38 3.37 1.04 -10.62
C PHE A 38 4.27 0.43 -11.69
N ASP A 39 3.76 0.21 -12.90
CA ASP A 39 4.49 -0.23 -14.09
C ASP A 39 4.78 0.93 -15.06
N TYR A 40 4.54 2.16 -14.60
CA TYR A 40 4.83 3.42 -15.26
C TYR A 40 5.49 4.40 -14.27
N GLU A 41 6.08 5.45 -14.80
CA GLU A 41 6.74 6.46 -13.99
C GLU A 41 5.72 7.28 -13.20
N VAL A 42 5.97 7.44 -11.90
CA VAL A 42 5.18 8.27 -10.99
C VAL A 42 6.11 9.22 -10.24
N GLU A 43 5.62 10.40 -9.93
CA GLU A 43 6.37 11.38 -9.16
C GLU A 43 6.45 10.94 -7.70
N TYR A 44 7.67 10.63 -7.25
CA TYR A 44 7.91 10.07 -5.91
C TYR A 44 7.42 11.01 -4.80
N ASP A 45 7.79 12.29 -4.88
CA ASP A 45 7.51 13.24 -3.81
C ASP A 45 6.01 13.52 -3.69
N GLU A 46 5.29 13.53 -4.81
CA GLU A 46 3.84 13.66 -4.84
C GLU A 46 3.17 12.46 -4.16
N MET A 47 3.53 11.25 -4.58
CA MET A 47 2.95 10.02 -4.03
C MET A 47 3.20 9.85 -2.53
N VAL A 48 4.39 10.20 -2.06
CA VAL A 48 4.75 10.10 -0.63
C VAL A 48 4.08 11.20 0.20
N ASN A 49 3.94 12.41 -0.35
CA ASN A 49 3.19 13.47 0.30
C ASN A 49 1.71 13.10 0.46
N GLU A 50 1.08 12.53 -0.58
CA GLU A 50 -0.30 12.04 -0.49
C GLU A 50 -0.44 10.90 0.55
N LEU A 51 0.50 9.97 0.60
CA LEU A 51 0.53 8.94 1.63
C LEU A 51 0.66 9.55 3.03
N TYR A 52 1.46 10.61 3.18
CA TYR A 52 1.56 11.32 4.46
C TYR A 52 0.23 12.00 4.84
N VAL A 53 -0.42 12.68 3.90
CA VAL A 53 -1.74 13.29 4.12
C VAL A 53 -2.75 12.23 4.55
N TYR A 54 -2.81 11.10 3.83
CA TYR A 54 -3.66 9.96 4.16
C TYR A 54 -3.40 9.41 5.58
N LEU A 55 -2.13 9.34 6.00
CA LEU A 55 -1.76 8.90 7.33
C LEU A 55 -2.24 9.87 8.43
N MET A 56 -2.31 11.17 8.09
CA MET A 56 -2.64 12.25 9.01
C MET A 56 -4.12 12.64 9.01
N GLU A 57 -4.95 12.00 8.17
CA GLU A 57 -6.40 12.18 8.18
C GLU A 57 -7.01 11.90 9.54
N ASP A 58 -8.14 12.57 9.84
CA ASP A 58 -8.91 12.40 11.07
C ASP A 58 -8.04 12.48 12.34
N ASP A 59 -7.20 13.52 12.41
CA ASP A 59 -6.26 13.74 13.51
C ASP A 59 -5.32 12.55 13.75
N ALA A 60 -4.82 11.96 12.66
CA ALA A 60 -3.92 10.81 12.67
C ALA A 60 -4.53 9.57 13.36
N ILE A 61 -5.83 9.33 13.16
CA ILE A 61 -6.55 8.19 13.77
C ILE A 61 -5.85 6.86 13.49
N LYS A 62 -5.28 6.69 12.29
CA LYS A 62 -4.56 5.47 11.89
C LYS A 62 -3.37 5.20 12.81
N LEU A 63 -2.59 6.24 13.12
CA LEU A 63 -1.45 6.14 14.05
C LEU A 63 -1.90 5.95 15.50
N ARG A 64 -3.01 6.58 15.91
CA ARG A 64 -3.57 6.44 17.27
C ARG A 64 -4.06 5.03 17.54
N ASN A 65 -4.57 4.36 16.52
CA ASN A 65 -5.07 2.99 16.60
C ASN A 65 -3.98 1.92 16.43
N PHE A 66 -2.71 2.30 16.23
CA PHE A 66 -1.62 1.35 16.10
C PHE A 66 -1.42 0.55 17.40
N GLN A 67 -1.56 -0.77 17.32
CA GLN A 67 -1.60 -1.67 18.48
C GLN A 67 -0.25 -2.25 18.91
N TYR A 68 0.86 -1.82 18.30
CA TYR A 68 2.22 -2.31 18.61
C TYR A 68 2.40 -3.84 18.47
N ARG A 69 1.61 -4.50 17.60
CA ARG A 69 1.74 -5.94 17.31
C ARG A 69 2.89 -6.25 16.37
N SER A 70 3.32 -5.26 15.60
CA SER A 70 4.49 -5.28 14.71
C SER A 70 5.30 -4.00 14.91
N SER A 71 6.46 -3.87 14.25
CA SER A 71 7.16 -2.58 14.22
C SER A 71 6.35 -1.56 13.41
N ILE A 72 6.50 -0.27 13.74
CA ILE A 72 5.88 0.82 12.97
C ILE A 72 6.32 0.77 11.49
N TYR A 73 7.55 0.36 11.22
CA TYR A 73 8.08 0.21 9.86
C TYR A 73 7.34 -0.88 9.07
N GLN A 74 7.10 -2.04 9.68
CA GLN A 74 6.36 -3.13 9.05
C GLN A 74 4.88 -2.79 8.85
N TRP A 75 4.25 -2.17 9.83
CA TRP A 75 2.89 -1.68 9.69
C TRP A 75 2.76 -0.64 8.58
N LEU A 76 3.68 0.33 8.52
CA LEU A 76 3.70 1.35 7.49
C LEU A 76 3.93 0.76 6.10
N LYS A 77 4.72 -0.33 5.97
CA LYS A 77 4.89 -1.08 4.73
C LYS A 77 3.54 -1.57 4.19
N VAL A 78 2.75 -2.22 5.03
CA VAL A 78 1.43 -2.77 4.64
C VAL A 78 0.46 -1.65 4.26
N LEU A 79 0.43 -0.58 5.07
CA LEU A 79 -0.42 0.58 4.81
C LEU A 79 -0.04 1.27 3.48
N ALA A 80 1.25 1.45 3.20
CA ALA A 80 1.73 2.05 1.95
C ALA A 80 1.39 1.17 0.72
N ILE A 81 1.54 -0.15 0.82
CA ILE A 81 1.13 -1.07 -0.25
C ILE A 81 -0.36 -0.90 -0.57
N HIS A 82 -1.21 -0.94 0.45
CA HIS A 82 -2.66 -0.76 0.29
C HIS A 82 -3.01 0.59 -0.34
N PHE A 83 -2.41 1.67 0.18
CA PHE A 83 -2.62 3.01 -0.36
C PHE A 83 -2.22 3.12 -1.84
N PHE A 84 -1.02 2.69 -2.21
CA PHE A 84 -0.55 2.80 -3.60
C PHE A 84 -1.32 1.89 -4.56
N ILE A 85 -1.80 0.72 -4.12
CA ILE A 85 -2.67 -0.13 -4.93
C ILE A 85 -4.01 0.57 -5.22
N LYS A 86 -4.63 1.15 -4.19
CA LYS A 86 -5.88 1.95 -4.37
C LYS A 86 -5.64 3.14 -5.29
N LYS A 87 -4.54 3.88 -5.07
CA LYS A 87 -4.18 5.04 -5.90
C LYS A 87 -3.97 4.66 -7.36
N ARG A 88 -3.26 3.55 -7.63
CA ARG A 88 -3.10 3.04 -9.00
C ARG A 88 -4.46 2.72 -9.64
N GLY A 89 -5.36 2.09 -8.90
CA GLY A 89 -6.69 1.78 -9.39
C GLY A 89 -7.46 3.03 -9.82
N ASN A 90 -7.47 4.06 -8.98
CA ASN A 90 -8.13 5.32 -9.27
C ASN A 90 -7.53 6.03 -10.49
N LEU A 91 -6.20 6.02 -10.65
CA LEU A 91 -5.52 6.61 -11.81
C LEU A 91 -5.87 5.88 -13.14
N ILE A 92 -6.09 4.56 -13.09
CA ILE A 92 -6.49 3.79 -14.28
C ILE A 92 -7.96 4.05 -14.64
N ASP A 93 -8.83 4.20 -13.65
CA ASP A 93 -10.26 4.50 -13.84
C ASP A 93 -10.45 5.93 -14.39
N ASP A 94 -9.66 6.89 -13.90
CA ASP A 94 -9.69 8.30 -14.33
C ASP A 94 -9.23 8.50 -15.78
N THR A 95 -8.27 7.69 -16.24
CA THR A 95 -7.83 7.71 -17.65
C THR A 95 -8.87 7.11 -18.60
N SER A 96 -9.86 6.39 -18.08
CA SER A 96 -10.94 5.75 -18.88
C SER A 96 -12.21 6.62 -18.98
N GLN A 97 -12.33 7.69 -18.23
CA GLN A 97 -13.47 8.61 -18.24
C GLN A 97 -12.97 10.05 -18.14
N GLU A 98 -13.05 10.77 -19.25
CA GLU A 98 -13.00 12.24 -19.23
C GLU A 98 -14.27 12.77 -18.53
N ALA A 99 -14.24 12.88 -17.21
CA ALA A 99 -15.25 13.60 -16.43
C ALA A 99 -14.54 14.53 -15.44
N PRO A 100 -15.05 15.76 -15.25
CA PRO A 100 -14.37 16.75 -14.40
C PRO A 100 -14.31 16.28 -12.96
N TYR A 101 -13.11 16.39 -12.36
CA TYR A 101 -12.83 16.12 -10.96
C TYR A 101 -13.73 16.99 -10.07
N ASP A 102 -14.77 16.40 -9.48
CA ASP A 102 -15.52 16.98 -8.37
C ASP A 102 -14.91 16.47 -7.06
N GLY A 103 -14.19 17.36 -6.38
CA GLY A 103 -13.41 17.09 -5.17
C GLY A 103 -14.21 16.71 -3.93
N ARG A 104 -15.26 15.89 -4.07
CA ARG A 104 -16.13 15.41 -2.99
C ARG A 104 -16.30 13.90 -3.04
N ASN A 105 -15.23 13.15 -2.82
CA ASN A 105 -15.38 11.81 -2.27
C ASN A 105 -14.84 11.81 -0.83
N GLN A 106 -15.68 12.32 0.07
CA GLN A 106 -15.61 11.95 1.47
C GLN A 106 -15.94 10.46 1.55
N ILE A 107 -14.90 9.64 1.53
CA ILE A 107 -15.02 8.26 1.97
C ILE A 107 -15.23 8.34 3.47
N ALA A 108 -16.44 8.10 3.91
CA ALA A 108 -16.77 7.85 5.30
C ALA A 108 -16.08 6.54 5.72
N ASP A 109 -14.82 6.64 6.15
CA ASP A 109 -14.08 5.56 6.78
C ASP A 109 -14.39 5.59 8.29
N THR A 110 -15.61 5.19 8.62
CA THR A 110 -16.03 4.95 9.99
C THR A 110 -15.60 3.53 10.39
N GLU A 111 -14.74 3.42 11.40
CA GLU A 111 -14.52 2.23 12.26
C GLU A 111 -13.71 1.02 11.73
N LYS A 112 -12.87 1.12 10.71
CA LYS A 112 -12.15 -0.05 10.18
C LYS A 112 -10.62 -0.01 10.23
N ASP A 113 -10.04 0.83 11.07
CA ASP A 113 -8.58 0.97 11.16
C ASP A 113 -7.86 -0.09 12.03
N MET A 114 -8.47 -1.20 12.29
CA MET A 114 -7.74 -2.34 12.90
C MET A 114 -6.83 -3.06 11.89
N ALA A 115 -6.55 -2.49 10.67
CA ALA A 115 -6.36 -3.51 9.70
C ALA A 115 -5.69 -3.16 8.38
N ALA A 116 -4.60 -2.47 8.36
CA ALA A 116 -3.81 -2.52 7.11
C ALA A 116 -3.46 -3.99 6.76
N GLU A 117 -3.16 -4.84 7.74
CA GLU A 117 -2.98 -6.29 7.53
C GLU A 117 -4.30 -6.99 7.22
N GLY A 118 -5.39 -6.66 7.92
CA GLY A 118 -6.72 -7.24 7.67
C GLY A 118 -7.30 -6.86 6.32
N ASP A 119 -7.06 -5.64 5.86
CA ASP A 119 -7.52 -5.17 4.56
C ASP A 119 -6.80 -5.89 3.41
N ILE A 120 -5.48 -6.04 3.49
CA ILE A 120 -4.74 -6.78 2.44
C ILE A 120 -5.11 -8.27 2.42
N GLU A 121 -5.34 -8.88 3.60
CA GLU A 121 -5.81 -10.27 3.68
C GLU A 121 -7.22 -10.43 3.12
N ARG A 122 -8.11 -9.46 3.32
CA ARG A 122 -9.44 -9.44 2.70
C ARG A 122 -9.34 -9.38 1.18
N LEU A 123 -8.50 -8.50 0.64
CA LEU A 123 -8.25 -8.43 -0.80
C LEU A 123 -7.69 -9.74 -1.33
N PHE A 124 -6.75 -10.38 -0.63
CA PHE A 124 -6.20 -11.68 -1.00
C PHE A 124 -7.25 -12.80 -0.99
N LYS A 125 -8.20 -12.78 -0.05
CA LYS A 125 -9.32 -13.73 -0.04
C LYS A 125 -10.19 -13.61 -1.28
N ASN A 126 -10.41 -12.38 -1.74
CA ASN A 126 -11.24 -12.07 -2.90
C ASN A 126 -10.51 -12.27 -4.23
N MET A 127 -9.20 -12.49 -4.23
CA MET A 127 -8.45 -12.83 -5.43
C MET A 127 -8.73 -14.26 -5.89
N PRO A 128 -9.23 -14.49 -7.13
CA PRO A 128 -9.56 -15.82 -7.62
C PRO A 128 -8.30 -16.68 -7.85
N ASN A 129 -7.17 -16.10 -8.22
CA ASN A 129 -5.94 -16.83 -8.50
C ASN A 129 -5.01 -16.89 -7.29
N LYS A 130 -5.00 -18.01 -6.58
CA LYS A 130 -4.17 -18.20 -5.38
C LYS A 130 -2.66 -18.20 -5.66
N ARG A 131 -2.24 -18.53 -6.89
CA ARG A 131 -0.83 -18.39 -7.31
C ARG A 131 -0.40 -16.94 -7.37
N TYR A 132 -1.30 -16.04 -7.76
CA TYR A 132 -1.03 -14.60 -7.75
C TYR A 132 -0.92 -14.06 -6.32
N VAL A 133 -1.78 -14.52 -5.42
CA VAL A 133 -1.68 -14.19 -3.98
C VAL A 133 -0.32 -14.61 -3.43
N LEU A 134 0.11 -15.84 -3.73
CA LEU A 134 1.43 -16.35 -3.29
C LEU A 134 2.56 -15.44 -3.77
N VAL A 135 2.57 -15.08 -5.05
CA VAL A 135 3.61 -14.22 -5.64
C VAL A 135 3.62 -12.85 -4.97
N ILE A 136 2.46 -12.22 -4.78
CA ILE A 136 2.40 -10.91 -4.13
C ILE A 136 2.91 -10.98 -2.69
N ARG A 137 2.46 -11.98 -1.94
CA ARG A 137 2.86 -12.18 -0.54
C ARG A 137 4.37 -12.37 -0.43
N ARG A 138 4.92 -13.34 -1.15
CA ARG A 138 6.35 -13.67 -1.11
C ARG A 138 7.22 -12.52 -1.63
N PHE A 139 6.83 -11.93 -2.75
CA PHE A 139 7.65 -10.94 -3.43
C PHE A 139 7.58 -9.54 -2.78
N ILE A 140 6.39 -9.11 -2.32
CA ILE A 140 6.17 -7.74 -1.84
C ILE A 140 6.16 -7.67 -0.31
N LEU A 141 5.43 -8.60 0.36
CA LEU A 141 5.31 -8.56 1.82
C LEU A 141 6.51 -9.17 2.53
N GLU A 142 7.03 -10.29 2.00
CA GLU A 142 8.11 -11.05 2.63
C GLU A 142 9.50 -10.74 2.03
N ASP A 143 9.58 -9.85 1.02
CA ASP A 143 10.83 -9.41 0.35
C ASP A 143 11.73 -10.58 -0.14
N HIS A 144 11.11 -11.64 -0.67
CA HIS A 144 11.87 -12.77 -1.22
C HIS A 144 12.64 -12.34 -2.47
N GLU A 145 13.87 -12.82 -2.59
CA GLU A 145 14.69 -12.63 -3.78
C GLU A 145 14.04 -13.28 -5.01
N PRO A 146 13.94 -12.55 -6.15
CA PRO A 146 13.25 -13.06 -7.34
C PRO A 146 13.77 -14.40 -7.85
N GLU A 147 15.08 -14.60 -7.81
CA GLU A 147 15.75 -15.81 -8.26
C GLU A 147 15.36 -17.01 -7.40
N GLN A 148 15.33 -16.83 -6.08
CA GLN A 148 14.95 -17.88 -5.13
C GLN A 148 13.47 -18.25 -5.30
N LEU A 149 12.60 -17.25 -5.37
CA LEU A 149 11.18 -17.47 -5.56
C LEU A 149 10.88 -18.16 -6.90
N ALA A 150 11.59 -17.78 -7.98
CA ALA A 150 11.44 -18.43 -9.27
C ALA A 150 11.86 -19.92 -9.21
N GLN A 151 12.95 -20.25 -8.51
CA GLN A 151 13.38 -21.62 -8.28
C GLN A 151 12.35 -22.41 -7.45
N GLU A 152 11.86 -21.87 -6.34
CA GLU A 152 10.82 -22.50 -5.51
C GLU A 152 9.54 -22.81 -6.32
N MET A 153 9.18 -21.90 -7.24
CA MET A 153 8.02 -22.06 -8.10
C MET A 153 8.28 -22.89 -9.37
N ASN A 154 9.52 -23.35 -9.57
CA ASN A 154 9.98 -24.07 -10.76
C ASN A 154 9.63 -23.35 -12.07
N ILE A 155 9.94 -22.06 -12.14
CA ILE A 155 9.73 -21.17 -13.29
C ILE A 155 10.97 -20.31 -13.54
N THR A 156 11.03 -19.67 -14.72
CA THR A 156 12.07 -18.68 -14.99
C THR A 156 11.77 -17.35 -14.28
N THR A 157 12.80 -16.58 -13.97
CA THR A 157 12.68 -15.24 -13.39
C THR A 157 11.82 -14.32 -14.28
N ALA A 158 11.99 -14.41 -15.62
CA ALA A 158 11.17 -13.67 -16.57
C ALA A 158 9.68 -14.04 -16.45
N ASN A 159 9.36 -15.32 -16.27
CA ASN A 159 7.98 -15.77 -16.06
C ASN A 159 7.44 -15.28 -14.70
N LEU A 160 8.27 -15.27 -13.66
CA LEU A 160 7.89 -14.72 -12.34
C LEU A 160 7.47 -13.24 -12.46
N TYR A 161 8.23 -12.41 -13.17
CA TYR A 161 7.89 -11.01 -13.39
C TYR A 161 6.58 -10.84 -14.18
N ASN A 162 6.32 -11.70 -15.18
CA ASN A 162 5.04 -11.72 -15.89
C ASN A 162 3.87 -12.08 -14.96
N ILE A 163 4.06 -13.08 -14.10
CA ILE A 163 3.04 -13.47 -13.10
C ILE A 163 2.82 -12.34 -12.13
N LYS A 164 3.88 -11.70 -11.61
CA LYS A 164 3.80 -10.54 -10.72
C LYS A 164 2.95 -9.42 -11.33
N ARG A 165 3.24 -9.02 -12.58
CA ARG A 165 2.48 -7.96 -13.27
C ARG A 165 0.99 -8.28 -13.35
N ARG A 166 0.63 -9.51 -13.73
CA ARG A 166 -0.77 -9.98 -13.79
C ARG A 166 -1.39 -10.05 -12.40
N ALA A 167 -0.62 -10.46 -11.39
CA ALA A 167 -1.08 -10.55 -10.01
C ALA A 167 -1.43 -9.18 -9.44
N ILE A 168 -0.59 -8.17 -9.69
CA ILE A 168 -0.85 -6.79 -9.27
C ILE A 168 -2.08 -6.23 -10.01
N ALA A 169 -2.22 -6.45 -11.32
CA ALA A 169 -3.40 -6.03 -12.06
C ALA A 169 -4.70 -6.66 -11.50
N GLN A 170 -4.66 -7.95 -11.14
CA GLN A 170 -5.82 -8.61 -10.51
C GLN A 170 -6.11 -8.05 -9.12
N LEU A 171 -5.08 -7.81 -8.30
CA LEU A 171 -5.25 -7.20 -6.97
C LEU A 171 -5.85 -5.79 -7.07
N THR A 172 -5.40 -4.98 -8.02
CA THR A 172 -5.95 -3.66 -8.30
C THR A 172 -7.44 -3.75 -8.66
N SER A 173 -7.81 -4.68 -9.55
CA SER A 173 -9.21 -4.91 -9.92
C SER A 173 -10.07 -5.33 -8.72
N VAL A 174 -9.56 -6.20 -7.85
CA VAL A 174 -10.24 -6.60 -6.62
C VAL A 174 -10.41 -5.43 -5.66
N ALA A 175 -9.37 -4.60 -5.50
CA ALA A 175 -9.42 -3.41 -4.63
C ALA A 175 -10.46 -2.39 -5.12
N LEU A 176 -10.55 -2.15 -6.45
CA LEU A 176 -11.57 -1.27 -7.02
C LEU A 176 -12.99 -1.80 -6.81
N ASN A 177 -13.20 -3.09 -6.96
CA ASN A 177 -14.52 -3.69 -6.71
C ASN A 177 -14.88 -3.61 -5.22
N ASP A 178 -13.92 -3.83 -4.32
CA ASP A 178 -14.11 -3.70 -2.89
C ASP A 178 -14.55 -2.27 -2.51
N ILE A 179 -13.93 -1.25 -3.10
CA ILE A 179 -14.34 0.15 -2.90
C ILE A 179 -15.78 0.40 -3.39
N ARG A 180 -16.16 -0.14 -4.56
CA ARG A 180 -17.51 0.03 -5.13
C ARG A 180 -18.60 -0.67 -4.32
N GLU A 181 -18.27 -1.78 -3.67
CA GLU A 181 -19.22 -2.53 -2.83
C GLU A 181 -19.40 -1.93 -1.43
N TYR A 182 -18.33 -1.42 -0.83
CA TYR A 182 -18.30 -0.92 0.56
C TYR A 182 -18.20 0.60 0.66
N GLY A 183 -18.05 1.33 -0.44
CA GLY A 183 -18.01 2.78 -0.51
C GLY A 183 -19.37 3.45 -0.77
N LYS A 184 -20.47 2.72 -0.52
CA LYS A 184 -21.85 3.28 -0.59
C LYS A 184 -22.40 3.53 0.78
#